data_ef0b742ab063ba19b6fa7427cf008716
#
_entry.id   ef0b742ab063ba19b6fa7427cf008716
#
_cell.length_a   1.000
_cell.length_b   1.000
_cell.length_c   1.000
_cell.angle_alpha   90.00
_cell.angle_beta   90.00
_cell.angle_gamma   90.00
#
_symmetry.space_group_name_H-M   'P 1'
#
loop_
_entity.id
_entity.type
_entity.pdbx_description
1 polymer ?
#
loop_
_entity_poly.entity_id
_entity_poly.type
_entity_poly.pdbx_seq_one_letter_code
_entity_poly.pdbx_strand_id
1 'polypeptide(L)' 'MKINEIRVEIRKHHVTPGINVLDLIIDADGENIRQQTQHKDTDQAFQKFVKDITKVGQELASARIEG' A
#
# COMPACT_ATOMS: atom_id res chain seq x y z
N MET A 1 9.63 4.71 16.00
CA MET A 1 8.68 3.69 15.50
C MET A 1 9.45 2.58 14.83
N LYS A 2 9.16 1.35 15.20
CA LYS A 2 9.81 0.18 14.60
C LYS A 2 8.86 -0.45 13.58
N ILE A 3 9.27 -0.45 12.32
CA ILE A 3 8.49 -1.05 11.26
C ILE A 3 9.01 -2.47 11.01
N ASN A 4 8.17 -3.46 11.18
CA ASN A 4 8.53 -4.86 10.99
C ASN A 4 8.27 -5.32 9.56
N GLU A 5 7.19 -4.85 8.96
CA GLU A 5 6.81 -5.29 7.62
C GLU A 5 5.97 -4.23 6.93
N ILE A 6 6.22 -4.05 5.64
CA ILE A 6 5.35 -3.28 4.75
C ILE A 6 4.92 -4.23 3.65
N ARG A 7 3.61 -4.39 3.46
CA ARG A 7 3.07 -5.34 2.50
C ARG A 7 2.00 -4.67 1.64
N VAL A 8 2.00 -5.01 0.36
CA VAL A 8 0.97 -4.57 -0.57
C VAL A 8 0.26 -5.80 -1.11
N GLU A 9 -1.06 -5.81 -1.02
CA GLU A 9 -1.88 -6.86 -1.59
C GLU A 9 -2.77 -6.26 -2.67
N ILE A 10 -2.88 -6.94 -3.79
CA ILE A 10 -3.67 -6.51 -4.93
C ILE A 10 -4.61 -7.65 -5.29
N ARG A 11 -5.90 -7.33 -5.36
CA ARG A 11 -6.90 -8.31 -5.78
C ARG A 11 -8.00 -7.64 -6.61
N LYS A 12 -8.68 -8.41 -7.41
CA LYS A 12 -9.81 -7.90 -8.19
C LYS A 12 -11.03 -7.77 -7.29
N HIS A 13 -11.80 -6.71 -7.49
CA HIS A 13 -13.06 -6.52 -6.79
C HIS A 13 -13.99 -7.68 -7.16
N HIS A 14 -14.61 -8.31 -6.16
CA HIS A 14 -15.40 -9.52 -6.37
C HIS A 14 -16.79 -9.25 -6.98
N VAL A 15 -17.27 -8.01 -6.89
CA VAL A 15 -18.60 -7.64 -7.37
C VAL A 15 -18.53 -6.81 -8.66
N THR A 16 -17.63 -5.82 -8.68
CA THR A 16 -17.54 -4.86 -9.78
C THR A 16 -16.35 -5.20 -10.69
N PRO A 17 -16.59 -5.60 -11.94
CA PRO A 17 -15.49 -5.87 -12.87
C PRO A 17 -14.71 -4.59 -13.21
N GLY A 18 -13.44 -4.75 -13.54
CA GLY A 18 -12.59 -3.64 -13.93
C GLY A 18 -12.07 -2.79 -12.79
N ILE A 19 -12.24 -3.22 -11.54
CA ILE A 19 -11.75 -2.52 -10.35
C ILE A 19 -10.77 -3.41 -9.60
N ASN A 20 -9.61 -2.87 -9.28
CA ASN A 20 -8.64 -3.51 -8.41
C ASN A 20 -8.75 -2.93 -7.01
N VAL A 21 -8.71 -3.80 -6.01
CA VAL A 21 -8.63 -3.42 -4.60
C VAL A 21 -7.18 -3.56 -4.17
N LEU A 22 -6.62 -2.49 -3.62
CA LEU A 22 -5.23 -2.44 -3.22
C LEU A 22 -5.17 -2.15 -1.73
N ASP A 23 -4.47 -3.00 -1.00
CA ASP A 23 -4.26 -2.87 0.43
C ASP A 23 -2.80 -2.55 0.71
N LEU A 24 -2.57 -1.47 1.44
CA LEU A 24 -1.27 -1.17 2.04
C LEU A 24 -1.35 -1.56 3.50
N ILE A 25 -0.52 -2.50 3.92
CA ILE A 25 -0.50 -3.02 5.28
C ILE A 25 0.87 -2.73 5.87
N ILE A 26 0.87 -2.04 7.01
CA ILE A 26 2.11 -1.70 7.72
C ILE A 26 2.01 -2.33 9.12
N ASP A 27 2.97 -3.19 9.44
CA ASP A 27 3.11 -3.74 10.79
C ASP A 27 4.20 -2.95 11.51
N ALA A 28 3.80 -2.15 12.48
CA ALA A 28 4.70 -1.27 13.22
C ALA A 28 4.34 -1.24 14.69
N ASP A 29 5.34 -1.41 15.54
CA ASP A 29 5.21 -1.35 17.01
C ASP A 29 4.10 -2.24 17.57
N GLY A 30 3.90 -3.42 16.94
CA GLY A 30 2.87 -4.35 17.36
C GLY A 30 1.46 -4.01 16.89
N GLU A 31 1.32 -2.97 16.07
CA GLU A 31 0.04 -2.57 15.49
C GLU A 31 0.04 -2.80 13.99
N ASN A 32 -1.12 -3.14 13.46
CA ASN A 32 -1.32 -3.25 12.01
C ASN A 32 -2.08 -2.03 11.52
N ILE A 33 -1.43 -1.26 10.67
CA ILE A 33 -2.05 -0.13 9.99
C ILE A 33 -2.42 -0.59 8.58
N ARG A 34 -3.69 -0.46 8.24
CA ARG A 34 -4.19 -0.91 6.94
C ARG A 34 -4.90 0.22 6.22
N GLN A 35 -4.50 0.46 4.98
CA GLN A 35 -5.17 1.40 4.11
C GLN A 35 -5.63 0.68 2.85
N GLN A 36 -6.92 0.71 2.58
CA GLN A 36 -7.51 0.07 1.43
C GLN A 36 -7.98 1.13 0.44
N THR A 37 -7.64 0.95 -0.82
CA THR A 37 -8.09 1.82 -1.90
C THR A 37 -8.58 1.00 -3.07
N GLN A 38 -9.43 1.61 -3.90
CA GLN A 38 -9.98 0.97 -5.08
C GLN A 38 -9.58 1.79 -6.31
N HIS A 39 -9.10 1.11 -7.33
CA HIS A 39 -8.66 1.74 -8.57
C HIS A 39 -9.25 1.01 -9.77
N LYS A 40 -9.61 1.77 -10.78
CA LYS A 40 -10.01 1.20 -12.04
C LYS A 40 -8.86 0.39 -12.63
N ASP A 41 -9.20 -0.69 -13.32
CA ASP A 41 -8.21 -1.54 -13.97
C ASP A 41 -7.69 -0.85 -15.23
N THR A 42 -7.03 0.30 -15.04
CA THR A 42 -6.37 1.04 -16.11
C THR A 42 -4.90 1.20 -15.75
N ASP A 43 -4.06 1.16 -16.77
CA ASP A 43 -2.61 1.24 -16.56
C ASP A 43 -2.20 2.50 -15.82
N GLN A 44 -2.82 3.63 -16.15
CA GLN A 44 -2.45 4.91 -15.54
C GLN A 44 -2.77 4.96 -14.05
N ALA A 45 -3.96 4.54 -13.68
CA ALA A 45 -4.37 4.53 -12.27
C ALA A 45 -3.50 3.59 -11.45
N PHE A 46 -3.22 2.41 -12.00
CA PHE A 46 -2.38 1.42 -11.36
C PHE A 46 -0.95 1.93 -11.16
N GLN A 47 -0.36 2.50 -12.20
CA GLN A 47 1.00 3.03 -12.13
C GLN A 47 1.13 4.17 -11.12
N LYS A 48 0.14 5.06 -11.06
CA LYS A 48 0.14 6.13 -10.07
C LYS A 48 0.11 5.56 -8.66
N PHE A 49 -0.72 4.57 -8.43
CA PHE A 49 -0.80 3.92 -7.11
C PHE A 49 0.54 3.29 -6.71
N VAL A 50 1.20 2.60 -7.63
CA VAL A 50 2.50 1.98 -7.37
C VAL A 50 3.55 3.04 -7.02
N LYS A 51 3.54 4.17 -7.72
CA LYS A 51 4.43 5.29 -7.41
C LYS A 51 4.18 5.83 -6.01
N ASP A 52 2.93 6.03 -5.65
CA ASP A 52 2.57 6.59 -4.35
C ASP A 52 3.00 5.66 -3.21
N ILE A 53 2.80 4.36 -3.38
CA ILE A 53 3.22 3.36 -2.39
C ILE A 53 4.74 3.31 -2.26
N THR A 54 5.45 3.38 -3.36
CA THR A 54 6.92 3.37 -3.35
C THR A 54 7.44 4.57 -2.57
N LYS A 55 6.86 5.74 -2.79
CA LYS A 55 7.25 6.95 -2.09
C LYS A 55 6.99 6.83 -0.58
N VAL A 56 5.82 6.36 -0.20
CA VAL A 56 5.47 6.14 1.21
C VAL A 56 6.44 5.14 1.85
N GLY A 57 6.75 4.06 1.16
CA GLY A 57 7.70 3.06 1.65
C GLY A 57 9.08 3.65 1.89
N GLN A 58 9.55 4.51 1.02
CA GLN A 58 10.84 5.19 1.18
C GLN A 58 10.84 6.12 2.39
N GLU A 59 9.77 6.89 2.58
CA GLU A 59 9.65 7.79 3.72
C GLU A 59 9.63 7.03 5.05
N LEU A 60 8.91 5.93 5.10
CA LEU A 60 8.84 5.09 6.30
C LEU A 60 10.19 4.42 6.59
N ALA A 61 10.89 3.97 5.58
CA ALA A 61 12.21 3.38 5.74
C ALA A 61 13.21 4.40 6.30
N SER A 62 13.15 5.65 5.82
CA SER A 62 14.00 6.72 6.35
C SER A 62 13.68 7.00 7.82
N ALA A 63 12.41 7.09 8.18
CA ALA A 63 12.01 7.30 9.58
C ALA A 63 12.51 6.17 10.48
N ARG A 64 12.46 4.94 10.00
CA ARG A 64 12.96 3.77 10.73
C ARG A 64 14.47 3.85 10.98
N ILE A 65 15.22 4.29 9.99
CA ILE A 65 16.67 4.39 10.09
C ILE A 65 17.07 5.49 11.09
N GLU A 66 16.36 6.59 11.09
CA GLU A 66 16.63 7.73 11.98
C GLU A 66 16.17 7.48 13.41
N GLY A 67 15.19 6.66 13.57
CA GLY A 67 14.64 6.34 14.87
C GLY A 67 15.35 5.21 15.55
#